data_98234990a0b5ff7097ee8c2f2d186668
#
_entry.id   98234990a0b5ff7097ee8c2f2d186668
#
_cell.length_a   1.000
_cell.length_b   1.000
_cell.length_c   1.000
_cell.angle_alpha   90.00
_cell.angle_beta   90.00
_cell.angle_gamma   90.00
#
_symmetry.space_group_name_H-M   'P 1'
#
loop_
_entity.id
_entity.type
_entity.pdbx_description
1 polymer ?
#
loop_
_entity_poly.entity_id
_entity_poly.type
_entity_poly.pdbx_seq_one_letter_code
_entity_poly.pdbx_strand_id
1 'polypeptide(L)'
;MNQDDRAPFVMALQRARASAYAPGEFVEQESFMGAAEIRDLAEQAGVADGVSVLDLCCGIAGPGRFITRELGGSYVGVDSSSSAVEIARERAGDLPCRFEVARIPPVPPGPFDVVLLFETMLAFPDKESLVEEISRALRPGGRFAFTLEEGLPLTGAERERMPEADTVWLTPLPEMLTYLERVGLLVRRQEDHSQSHLTVANALIEAFAADATAIAGQIGDEALEELLAAHRLWSDWLREGRVRKIALVAEKAETPG
;
A
#
# COMPACT_ATOMS: atom_id res chain seq x y z
N MET A 1 16.54 12.86 -12.30
CA MET A 1 16.73 11.41 -12.44
C MET A 1 15.34 10.82 -12.59
N ASN A 2 15.05 10.14 -13.70
CA ASN A 2 13.71 9.62 -13.93
C ASN A 2 13.37 8.57 -12.86
N GLN A 3 12.17 8.66 -12.26
CA GLN A 3 11.64 7.69 -11.30
C GLN A 3 11.56 6.24 -11.82
N ASP A 4 11.76 6.04 -13.14
CA ASP A 4 11.67 4.74 -13.81
C ASP A 4 12.92 3.84 -13.66
N ASP A 5 14.03 4.34 -13.09
CA ASP A 5 15.31 3.61 -13.05
C ASP A 5 15.66 3.01 -11.67
N ARG A 6 14.78 3.06 -10.68
CA ARG A 6 15.02 2.33 -9.42
C ARG A 6 14.88 0.85 -9.70
N ALA A 7 15.98 0.10 -9.62
CA ALA A 7 15.92 -1.36 -9.69
C ALA A 7 14.92 -1.85 -8.61
N PRO A 8 13.76 -2.40 -8.97
CA PRO A 8 12.68 -2.66 -8.02
C PRO A 8 13.01 -3.78 -7.04
N PHE A 9 14.13 -4.44 -7.23
CA PHE A 9 14.55 -5.55 -6.39
C PHE A 9 16.04 -5.42 -6.03
N VAL A 10 16.29 -4.80 -4.89
CA VAL A 10 17.62 -4.71 -4.27
C VAL A 10 17.74 -5.83 -3.23
N MET A 11 18.57 -6.83 -3.49
CA MET A 11 18.70 -8.03 -2.64
C MET A 11 19.04 -7.72 -1.19
N ALA A 12 19.91 -6.74 -0.93
CA ALA A 12 20.28 -6.34 0.43
C ALA A 12 19.07 -5.72 1.17
N LEU A 13 18.30 -4.84 0.50
CA LEU A 13 17.09 -4.27 1.05
C LEU A 13 16.04 -5.34 1.37
N GLN A 14 15.84 -6.31 0.49
CA GLN A 14 14.86 -7.37 0.73
C GLN A 14 15.26 -8.28 1.90
N ARG A 15 16.56 -8.59 2.06
CA ARG A 15 17.03 -9.32 3.23
C ARG A 15 16.82 -8.53 4.52
N ALA A 16 17.18 -7.25 4.52
CA ALA A 16 16.98 -6.38 5.68
C ALA A 16 15.50 -6.25 6.03
N ARG A 17 14.62 -6.04 5.04
CA ARG A 17 13.17 -6.06 5.25
C ARG A 17 12.71 -7.39 5.86
N ALA A 18 13.09 -8.52 5.26
CA ALA A 18 12.70 -9.83 5.77
C ALA A 18 13.12 -10.05 7.24
N SER A 19 14.24 -9.50 7.68
CA SER A 19 14.70 -9.60 9.07
C SER A 19 13.96 -8.70 10.05
N ALA A 20 13.26 -7.65 9.56
CA ALA A 20 12.52 -6.71 10.38
C ALA A 20 11.13 -7.23 10.79
N TYR A 21 10.60 -8.19 10.08
CA TYR A 21 9.28 -8.76 10.37
C TYR A 21 9.40 -10.03 11.22
N ALA A 22 8.36 -10.30 12.00
CA ALA A 22 8.23 -11.57 12.70
C ALA A 22 8.19 -12.75 11.69
N PRO A 23 8.56 -13.97 12.11
CA PRO A 23 8.53 -15.13 11.22
C PRO A 23 7.16 -15.33 10.55
N GLY A 24 7.14 -15.39 9.22
CA GLY A 24 5.93 -15.54 8.41
C GLY A 24 5.20 -14.23 8.09
N GLU A 25 5.61 -13.08 8.66
CA GLU A 25 4.96 -11.80 8.42
C GLU A 25 5.52 -11.01 7.22
N PHE A 26 6.64 -11.45 6.64
CA PHE A 26 7.19 -10.85 5.43
C PHE A 26 6.77 -11.63 4.19
N VAL A 27 6.03 -10.99 3.30
CA VAL A 27 5.54 -11.52 2.02
C VAL A 27 5.99 -10.65 0.83
N GLU A 28 7.19 -10.09 0.94
CA GLU A 28 7.79 -9.17 -0.04
C GLU A 28 7.05 -7.83 -0.19
N GLN A 29 6.39 -7.37 0.87
CA GLN A 29 5.77 -6.05 0.92
C GLN A 29 6.81 -4.95 1.14
N GLU A 30 6.52 -3.77 0.58
CA GLU A 30 7.28 -2.53 0.82
C GLU A 30 6.44 -1.56 1.67
N SER A 31 5.91 -2.05 2.77
CA SER A 31 4.99 -1.33 3.66
C SER A 31 5.29 -1.66 5.12
N PHE A 32 4.52 -1.14 6.05
CA PHE A 32 4.61 -1.51 7.47
C PHE A 32 3.62 -2.63 7.86
N MET A 33 2.74 -3.05 6.94
CA MET A 33 1.79 -4.13 7.19
C MET A 33 2.50 -5.48 7.27
N GLY A 34 2.13 -6.32 8.25
CA GLY A 34 2.49 -7.72 8.27
C GLY A 34 1.54 -8.57 7.41
N ALA A 35 1.95 -9.81 7.13
CA ALA A 35 1.13 -10.77 6.37
C ALA A 35 -0.24 -11.02 7.01
N ALA A 36 -0.30 -11.08 8.34
CA ALA A 36 -1.56 -11.25 9.06
C ALA A 36 -2.52 -10.08 8.81
N GLU A 37 -2.05 -8.83 8.89
CA GLU A 37 -2.88 -7.64 8.62
C GLU A 37 -3.34 -7.59 7.15
N ILE A 38 -2.45 -7.92 6.21
CA ILE A 38 -2.76 -8.01 4.77
C ILE A 38 -3.87 -9.03 4.52
N ARG A 39 -3.75 -10.25 5.11
CA ARG A 39 -4.75 -11.29 4.97
C ARG A 39 -6.08 -10.87 5.59
N ASP A 40 -6.06 -10.39 6.83
CA ASP A 40 -7.27 -10.02 7.56
C ASP A 40 -8.05 -8.91 6.83
N LEU A 41 -7.35 -7.91 6.29
CA LEU A 41 -7.99 -6.84 5.52
C LEU A 41 -8.59 -7.35 4.20
N ALA A 42 -7.91 -8.27 3.51
CA ALA A 42 -8.42 -8.91 2.29
C ALA A 42 -9.63 -9.82 2.58
N GLU A 43 -9.61 -10.61 3.67
CA GLU A 43 -10.75 -11.42 4.12
C GLU A 43 -11.97 -10.54 4.44
N GLN A 44 -11.76 -9.43 5.16
CA GLN A 44 -12.82 -8.47 5.48
C GLN A 44 -13.38 -7.79 4.22
N ALA A 45 -12.56 -7.62 3.19
CA ALA A 45 -13.00 -7.16 1.87
C ALA A 45 -13.78 -8.24 1.11
N GLY A 46 -13.76 -9.49 1.56
CA GLY A 46 -14.48 -10.60 0.94
C GLY A 46 -13.72 -11.28 -0.19
N VAL A 47 -12.40 -11.18 -0.21
CA VAL A 47 -11.57 -11.94 -1.16
C VAL A 47 -11.73 -13.43 -0.89
N ALA A 48 -12.07 -14.19 -1.92
CA ALA A 48 -12.28 -15.64 -1.89
C ALA A 48 -12.26 -16.20 -3.32
N ASP A 49 -12.33 -17.52 -3.46
CA ASP A 49 -12.45 -18.17 -4.76
C ASP A 49 -13.63 -17.59 -5.57
N GLY A 50 -13.39 -17.31 -6.84
CA GLY A 50 -14.37 -16.74 -7.76
C GLY A 50 -14.57 -15.22 -7.68
N VAL A 51 -13.90 -14.54 -6.75
CA VAL A 51 -13.93 -13.08 -6.58
C VAL A 51 -12.91 -12.42 -7.52
N SER A 52 -13.31 -11.34 -8.18
CA SER A 52 -12.42 -10.51 -9.01
C SER A 52 -11.81 -9.39 -8.17
N VAL A 53 -10.47 -9.33 -8.11
CA VAL A 53 -9.70 -8.39 -7.28
C VAL A 53 -8.86 -7.48 -8.18
N LEU A 54 -8.97 -6.18 -8.00
CA LEU A 54 -8.08 -5.16 -8.55
C LEU A 54 -7.19 -4.62 -7.44
N ASP A 55 -5.88 -4.70 -7.61
CA ASP A 55 -4.89 -4.14 -6.67
C ASP A 55 -4.16 -2.97 -7.33
N LEU A 56 -4.36 -1.79 -6.80
CA LEU A 56 -3.81 -0.54 -7.28
C LEU A 56 -2.44 -0.29 -6.64
N CYS A 57 -1.44 0.08 -7.46
CA CYS A 57 -0.06 0.28 -7.00
C CYS A 57 0.54 -1.00 -6.38
N CYS A 58 0.37 -2.14 -7.06
CA CYS A 58 0.73 -3.45 -6.55
C CYS A 58 2.25 -3.69 -6.39
N GLY A 59 3.10 -2.84 -6.96
CA GLY A 59 4.55 -3.02 -6.96
C GLY A 59 4.95 -4.38 -7.54
N ILE A 60 5.85 -5.10 -6.84
CA ILE A 60 6.24 -6.47 -7.18
C ILE A 60 5.19 -7.51 -6.78
N ALA A 61 4.02 -7.07 -6.32
CA ALA A 61 2.84 -7.84 -5.94
C ALA A 61 3.10 -8.95 -4.88
N GLY A 62 3.99 -8.73 -3.93
CA GLY A 62 4.18 -9.65 -2.80
C GLY A 62 2.87 -9.90 -2.05
N PRO A 63 2.19 -8.86 -1.52
CA PRO A 63 0.87 -8.97 -0.89
C PRO A 63 -0.18 -9.62 -1.79
N GLY A 64 -0.30 -9.19 -3.04
CA GLY A 64 -1.32 -9.73 -3.96
C GLY A 64 -1.15 -11.21 -4.24
N ARG A 65 0.09 -11.67 -4.48
CA ARG A 65 0.39 -13.10 -4.66
C ARG A 65 0.13 -13.91 -3.39
N PHE A 66 0.42 -13.34 -2.22
CA PHE A 66 0.12 -13.94 -0.93
C PHE A 66 -1.40 -14.09 -0.74
N ILE A 67 -2.18 -13.01 -0.92
CA ILE A 67 -3.64 -13.02 -0.84
C ILE A 67 -4.23 -14.08 -1.79
N THR A 68 -3.80 -14.10 -3.05
CA THR A 68 -4.30 -15.05 -4.06
C THR A 68 -4.01 -16.50 -3.67
N ARG A 69 -2.86 -16.78 -3.05
CA ARG A 69 -2.50 -18.12 -2.60
C ARG A 69 -3.32 -18.57 -1.38
N GLU A 70 -3.55 -17.66 -0.43
CA GLU A 70 -4.23 -17.99 0.82
C GLU A 70 -5.76 -18.00 0.69
N LEU A 71 -6.31 -17.05 -0.09
CA LEU A 71 -7.76 -16.80 -0.14
C LEU A 71 -8.38 -17.14 -1.51
N GLY A 72 -7.58 -17.29 -2.56
CA GLY A 72 -8.07 -17.48 -3.92
C GLY A 72 -8.41 -16.17 -4.61
N GLY A 73 -9.29 -16.25 -5.62
CA GLY A 73 -9.74 -15.12 -6.43
C GLY A 73 -8.96 -14.93 -7.74
N SER A 74 -9.53 -14.13 -8.65
CA SER A 74 -8.86 -13.67 -9.87
C SER A 74 -8.27 -12.29 -9.63
N TYR A 75 -6.95 -12.21 -9.63
CA TYR A 75 -6.23 -11.00 -9.25
C TYR A 75 -5.70 -10.23 -10.47
N VAL A 76 -5.91 -8.92 -10.48
CA VAL A 76 -5.32 -7.97 -11.41
C VAL A 76 -4.54 -6.93 -10.62
N GLY A 77 -3.21 -6.94 -10.74
CA GLY A 77 -2.33 -5.93 -10.16
C GLY A 77 -1.94 -4.87 -11.18
N VAL A 78 -1.97 -3.61 -10.77
CA VAL A 78 -1.60 -2.48 -11.62
C VAL A 78 -0.54 -1.65 -10.92
N ASP A 79 0.55 -1.34 -11.63
CA ASP A 79 1.60 -0.45 -11.16
C ASP A 79 2.20 0.37 -12.30
N SER A 80 2.73 1.55 -12.00
CA SER A 80 3.38 2.40 -12.99
C SER A 80 4.82 1.96 -13.33
N SER A 81 5.46 1.17 -12.47
CA SER A 81 6.81 0.65 -12.65
C SER A 81 6.80 -0.60 -13.51
N SER A 82 7.30 -0.48 -14.75
CA SER A 82 7.42 -1.63 -15.66
C SER A 82 8.30 -2.74 -15.08
N SER A 83 9.38 -2.37 -14.40
CA SER A 83 10.31 -3.32 -13.79
C SER A 83 9.69 -4.06 -12.58
N ALA A 84 8.87 -3.37 -11.76
CA ALA A 84 8.12 -4.02 -10.69
C ALA A 84 7.10 -5.03 -11.25
N VAL A 85 6.38 -4.63 -12.29
CA VAL A 85 5.40 -5.49 -12.97
C VAL A 85 6.05 -6.72 -13.62
N GLU A 86 7.25 -6.60 -14.20
CA GLU A 86 8.01 -7.74 -14.72
C GLU A 86 8.35 -8.74 -13.61
N ILE A 87 8.86 -8.28 -12.48
CA ILE A 87 9.14 -9.12 -11.31
C ILE A 87 7.85 -9.77 -10.78
N ALA A 88 6.74 -9.02 -10.72
CA ALA A 88 5.45 -9.56 -10.30
C ALA A 88 5.00 -10.72 -11.19
N ARG A 89 5.13 -10.58 -12.53
CA ARG A 89 4.82 -11.62 -13.51
C ARG A 89 5.70 -12.87 -13.36
N GLU A 90 7.01 -12.67 -13.22
CA GLU A 90 7.96 -13.78 -13.04
C GLU A 90 7.67 -14.59 -11.77
N ARG A 91 7.26 -13.90 -10.68
CA ARG A 91 7.01 -14.53 -9.39
C ARG A 91 5.61 -15.08 -9.19
N ALA A 92 4.66 -14.72 -10.04
CA ALA A 92 3.30 -15.23 -9.94
C ALA A 92 3.21 -16.73 -10.23
N GLY A 93 4.06 -17.27 -11.12
CA GLY A 93 4.00 -18.68 -11.50
C GLY A 93 2.62 -19.03 -12.08
N ASP A 94 2.00 -20.08 -11.53
CA ASP A 94 0.68 -20.57 -11.97
C ASP A 94 -0.51 -19.91 -11.23
N LEU A 95 -0.26 -18.89 -10.39
CA LEU A 95 -1.34 -18.19 -9.70
C LEU A 95 -2.24 -17.46 -10.74
N PRO A 96 -3.56 -17.36 -10.48
CA PRO A 96 -4.50 -16.64 -11.34
C PRO A 96 -4.34 -15.12 -11.24
N CYS A 97 -3.11 -14.65 -11.43
CA CYS A 97 -2.72 -13.25 -11.35
C CYS A 97 -2.42 -12.68 -12.73
N ARG A 98 -2.88 -11.47 -13.00
CA ARG A 98 -2.48 -10.67 -14.18
C ARG A 98 -1.88 -9.37 -13.68
N PHE A 99 -0.94 -8.81 -14.44
CA PHE A 99 -0.27 -7.56 -14.05
C PHE A 99 -0.18 -6.63 -15.26
N GLU A 100 -0.53 -5.36 -15.03
CA GLU A 100 -0.54 -4.33 -16.07
C GLU A 100 0.32 -3.14 -15.64
N VAL A 101 1.05 -2.59 -16.60
CA VAL A 101 1.80 -1.36 -16.39
C VAL A 101 0.87 -0.20 -16.71
N ALA A 102 0.44 0.53 -15.70
CA ALA A 102 -0.39 1.73 -15.89
C ALA A 102 -0.20 2.69 -14.72
N ARG A 103 -0.34 3.98 -15.00
CA ARG A 103 -0.39 5.02 -13.97
C ARG A 103 -1.83 5.16 -13.47
N ILE A 104 -1.98 5.32 -12.18
CA ILE A 104 -3.26 5.58 -11.50
C ILE A 104 -3.26 7.06 -11.05
N PRO A 105 -4.31 7.86 -11.25
CA PRO A 105 -5.45 7.62 -12.15
C PRO A 105 -5.04 7.61 -13.64
N PRO A 106 -5.88 7.10 -14.58
CA PRO A 106 -7.23 6.56 -14.35
C PRO A 106 -7.21 5.12 -13.77
N VAL A 107 -8.25 4.80 -12.97
CA VAL A 107 -8.46 3.45 -12.45
C VAL A 107 -8.98 2.53 -13.57
N PRO A 108 -8.46 1.32 -13.74
CA PRO A 108 -8.95 0.37 -14.73
C PRO A 108 -10.47 0.14 -14.61
N PRO A 109 -11.20 0.09 -15.74
CA PRO A 109 -12.65 -0.09 -15.71
C PRO A 109 -13.03 -1.48 -15.20
N GLY A 110 -14.05 -1.51 -14.32
CA GLY A 110 -14.61 -2.75 -13.77
C GLY A 110 -15.59 -3.46 -14.70
N PRO A 111 -16.46 -4.33 -14.13
CA PRO A 111 -16.74 -4.42 -12.71
C PRO A 111 -15.79 -5.34 -11.93
N PHE A 112 -15.33 -4.89 -10.77
CA PHE A 112 -14.58 -5.70 -9.79
C PHE A 112 -15.41 -5.94 -8.54
N ASP A 113 -15.20 -7.09 -7.90
CA ASP A 113 -15.78 -7.41 -6.59
C ASP A 113 -15.05 -6.67 -5.47
N VAL A 114 -13.72 -6.62 -5.56
CA VAL A 114 -12.84 -6.00 -4.58
C VAL A 114 -11.81 -5.11 -5.28
N VAL A 115 -11.59 -3.92 -4.73
CA VAL A 115 -10.44 -3.07 -5.07
C VAL A 115 -9.57 -2.93 -3.81
N LEU A 116 -8.26 -3.12 -3.96
CA LEU A 116 -7.26 -2.97 -2.92
C LEU A 116 -6.38 -1.75 -3.21
N LEU A 117 -5.97 -1.03 -2.16
CA LEU A 117 -4.95 0.02 -2.21
C LEU A 117 -4.23 0.05 -0.85
N PHE A 118 -3.15 -0.72 -0.72
CA PHE A 118 -2.43 -0.86 0.54
C PHE A 118 -1.22 0.06 0.59
N GLU A 119 -1.09 0.83 1.68
CA GLU A 119 0.04 1.70 2.02
C GLU A 119 0.45 2.72 0.93
N THR A 120 -0.48 3.06 0.03
CA THR A 120 -0.18 3.95 -1.10
C THR A 120 -1.16 5.14 -1.21
N MET A 121 -2.21 5.18 -0.38
CA MET A 121 -3.19 6.29 -0.42
C MET A 121 -2.52 7.66 -0.27
N LEU A 122 -1.44 7.76 0.51
CA LEU A 122 -0.68 8.99 0.69
C LEU A 122 -0.11 9.57 -0.61
N ALA A 123 0.15 8.75 -1.63
CA ALA A 123 0.73 9.20 -2.89
C ALA A 123 -0.23 10.02 -3.78
N PHE A 124 -1.51 10.03 -3.46
CA PHE A 124 -2.53 10.69 -4.26
C PHE A 124 -2.93 12.04 -3.66
N PRO A 125 -2.64 13.17 -4.31
CA PRO A 125 -3.05 14.50 -3.85
C PRO A 125 -4.57 14.70 -3.93
N ASP A 126 -5.22 14.19 -4.97
CA ASP A 126 -6.67 14.26 -5.20
C ASP A 126 -7.32 12.91 -4.90
N LYS A 127 -7.59 12.68 -3.62
CA LYS A 127 -8.21 11.44 -3.15
C LYS A 127 -9.70 11.37 -3.45
N GLU A 128 -10.38 12.52 -3.56
CA GLU A 128 -11.80 12.56 -3.89
C GLU A 128 -12.04 11.98 -5.28
N SER A 129 -11.32 12.47 -6.29
CA SER A 129 -11.39 11.94 -7.66
C SER A 129 -10.97 10.45 -7.74
N LEU A 130 -9.94 10.06 -6.99
CA LEU A 130 -9.51 8.65 -6.96
C LEU A 130 -10.62 7.74 -6.41
N VAL A 131 -11.24 8.11 -5.31
CA VAL A 131 -12.34 7.35 -4.67
C VAL A 131 -13.56 7.28 -5.59
N GLU A 132 -13.87 8.33 -6.36
CA GLU A 132 -14.91 8.30 -7.39
C GLU A 132 -14.62 7.26 -8.47
N GLU A 133 -13.38 7.21 -8.98
CA GLU A 133 -12.99 6.25 -10.00
C GLU A 133 -13.03 4.82 -9.45
N ILE A 134 -12.56 4.60 -8.22
CA ILE A 134 -12.64 3.29 -7.54
C ILE A 134 -14.10 2.86 -7.39
N SER A 135 -14.99 3.77 -6.95
CA SER A 135 -16.42 3.45 -6.85
C SER A 135 -17.01 3.05 -8.20
N ARG A 136 -16.61 3.71 -9.30
CA ARG A 136 -17.06 3.34 -10.65
C ARG A 136 -16.54 1.96 -11.10
N ALA A 137 -15.34 1.59 -10.69
CA ALA A 137 -14.73 0.29 -11.00
C ALA A 137 -15.34 -0.87 -10.19
N LEU A 138 -15.95 -0.58 -9.03
CA LEU A 138 -16.63 -1.59 -8.21
C LEU A 138 -18.04 -1.90 -8.73
N ARG A 139 -18.43 -3.18 -8.71
CA ARG A 139 -19.84 -3.56 -8.86
C ARG A 139 -20.69 -3.09 -7.66
N PRO A 140 -22.02 -3.00 -7.76
CA PRO A 140 -22.88 -2.86 -6.59
C PRO A 140 -22.61 -3.98 -5.57
N GLY A 141 -22.49 -3.63 -4.28
CA GLY A 141 -22.07 -4.54 -3.21
C GLY A 141 -20.59 -4.93 -3.23
N GLY A 142 -19.79 -4.42 -4.17
CA GLY A 142 -18.33 -4.59 -4.18
C GLY A 142 -17.64 -3.77 -3.09
N ARG A 143 -16.41 -4.13 -2.72
CA ARG A 143 -15.71 -3.54 -1.57
C ARG A 143 -14.38 -2.93 -1.95
N PHE A 144 -14.07 -1.80 -1.32
CA PHE A 144 -12.78 -1.13 -1.35
C PHE A 144 -12.08 -1.33 -0.01
N ALA A 145 -10.91 -1.98 -0.02
CA ALA A 145 -10.07 -2.13 1.15
C ALA A 145 -8.75 -1.37 0.96
N PHE A 146 -8.43 -0.51 1.91
CA PHE A 146 -7.25 0.35 1.81
C PHE A 146 -6.71 0.75 3.18
N THR A 147 -5.48 1.25 3.19
CA THR A 147 -4.88 1.91 4.34
C THR A 147 -4.80 3.42 4.11
N LEU A 148 -4.97 4.19 5.16
CA LEU A 148 -4.90 5.64 5.17
C LEU A 148 -3.84 6.09 6.16
N GLU A 149 -2.90 6.90 5.70
CA GLU A 149 -2.01 7.70 6.54
C GLU A 149 -2.80 8.93 7.00
N GLU A 150 -3.51 8.75 8.12
CA GLU A 150 -4.37 9.77 8.69
C GLU A 150 -3.56 10.84 9.38
N GLY A 151 -3.86 12.09 9.05
CA GLY A 151 -3.23 13.25 9.66
C GLY A 151 -3.54 14.54 8.92
N LEU A 152 -3.21 15.67 9.53
CA LEU A 152 -3.29 16.96 8.86
C LEU A 152 -2.26 17.05 7.73
N PRO A 153 -2.47 17.85 6.69
CA PRO A 153 -1.48 18.12 5.67
C PRO A 153 -0.12 18.51 6.26
N LEU A 154 0.97 18.11 5.60
CA LEU A 154 2.32 18.46 6.04
C LEU A 154 2.52 19.97 6.06
N THR A 155 3.08 20.47 7.15
CA THR A 155 3.57 21.86 7.26
C THR A 155 4.81 22.07 6.40
N GLY A 156 5.19 23.32 6.13
CA GLY A 156 6.42 23.64 5.40
C GLY A 156 7.66 23.01 6.05
N ALA A 157 7.79 23.09 7.36
CA ALA A 157 8.93 22.51 8.09
C ALA A 157 8.95 20.97 8.05
N GLU A 158 7.80 20.31 8.02
CA GLU A 158 7.71 18.85 7.85
C GLU A 158 8.10 18.43 6.43
N ARG A 159 7.67 19.20 5.40
CA ARG A 159 8.06 18.97 4.00
C ARG A 159 9.57 19.08 3.79
N GLU A 160 10.23 20.06 4.41
CA GLU A 160 11.69 20.22 4.35
C GLU A 160 12.44 19.02 4.95
N ARG A 161 11.84 18.31 5.90
CA ARG A 161 12.45 17.15 6.58
C ARG A 161 12.11 15.82 5.92
N MET A 162 11.00 15.74 5.18
CA MET A 162 10.53 14.50 4.57
C MET A 162 11.18 14.31 3.19
N PRO A 163 11.98 13.25 3.00
CA PRO A 163 12.42 12.87 1.66
C PRO A 163 11.21 12.62 0.75
N GLU A 164 11.27 13.11 -0.48
CA GLU A 164 10.18 12.97 -1.45
C GLU A 164 8.81 13.50 -0.95
N ALA A 165 8.82 14.61 -0.19
CA ALA A 165 7.61 15.21 0.40
C ALA A 165 6.46 15.47 -0.60
N ASP A 166 6.79 15.61 -1.89
CA ASP A 166 5.81 15.79 -2.96
C ASP A 166 5.01 14.51 -3.28
N THR A 167 5.39 13.38 -2.70
CA THR A 167 4.65 12.12 -2.77
C THR A 167 3.85 11.82 -1.49
N VAL A 168 3.85 12.73 -0.51
CA VAL A 168 3.21 12.53 0.80
C VAL A 168 2.08 13.52 1.03
N TRP A 169 0.86 13.02 0.89
CA TRP A 169 -0.38 13.79 1.06
C TRP A 169 -1.24 13.14 2.15
N LEU A 170 -1.03 13.58 3.41
CA LEU A 170 -1.84 13.14 4.54
C LEU A 170 -3.26 13.69 4.43
N THR A 171 -4.23 12.92 4.94
CA THR A 171 -5.64 13.31 4.91
C THR A 171 -6.30 12.98 6.25
N PRO A 172 -7.00 13.93 6.88
CA PRO A 172 -7.80 13.66 8.07
C PRO A 172 -8.86 12.59 7.80
N LEU A 173 -9.02 11.66 8.75
CA LEU A 173 -10.02 10.58 8.62
C LEU A 173 -11.44 11.10 8.36
N PRO A 174 -11.95 12.16 9.02
CA PRO A 174 -13.29 12.68 8.72
C PRO A 174 -13.47 13.15 7.28
N GLU A 175 -12.41 13.68 6.66
CA GLU A 175 -12.41 14.11 5.27
C GLU A 175 -12.48 12.89 4.33
N MET A 176 -11.68 11.85 4.58
CA MET A 176 -11.74 10.60 3.83
C MET A 176 -13.11 9.94 3.93
N LEU A 177 -13.72 9.90 5.12
CA LEU A 177 -15.06 9.37 5.31
C LEU A 177 -16.10 10.15 4.48
N THR A 178 -15.95 11.47 4.38
CA THR A 178 -16.81 12.31 3.54
C THR A 178 -16.67 11.97 2.06
N TYR A 179 -15.47 11.72 1.56
CA TYR A 179 -15.23 11.32 0.16
C TYR A 179 -15.91 9.97 -0.14
N LEU A 180 -15.75 8.98 0.76
CA LEU A 180 -16.39 7.68 0.62
C LEU A 180 -17.92 7.79 0.58
N GLU A 181 -18.51 8.54 1.50
CA GLU A 181 -19.95 8.73 1.59
C GLU A 181 -20.53 9.36 0.31
N ARG A 182 -19.89 10.40 -0.23
CA ARG A 182 -20.33 11.10 -1.45
C ARG A 182 -20.46 10.17 -2.66
N VAL A 183 -19.65 9.12 -2.74
CA VAL A 183 -19.66 8.18 -3.86
C VAL A 183 -20.41 6.88 -3.54
N GLY A 184 -21.12 6.83 -2.40
CA GLY A 184 -21.90 5.68 -1.97
C GLY A 184 -21.09 4.49 -1.46
N LEU A 185 -19.87 4.74 -0.99
CA LEU A 185 -19.03 3.76 -0.32
C LEU A 185 -19.25 3.84 1.20
N LEU A 186 -19.94 2.84 1.76
CA LEU A 186 -20.28 2.80 3.19
C LEU A 186 -19.20 2.04 3.96
N VAL A 187 -18.55 2.68 4.92
CA VAL A 187 -17.53 2.05 5.76
C VAL A 187 -18.15 0.92 6.58
N ARG A 188 -17.59 -0.27 6.44
CA ARG A 188 -17.99 -1.50 7.17
C ARG A 188 -17.00 -1.87 8.26
N ARG A 189 -15.71 -1.52 8.06
CA ARG A 189 -14.64 -1.78 9.02
C ARG A 189 -13.70 -0.60 9.05
N GLN A 190 -13.18 -0.32 10.23
CA GLN A 190 -12.15 0.67 10.49
C GLN A 190 -11.30 0.17 11.66
N GLU A 191 -10.00 0.04 11.45
CA GLU A 191 -9.05 -0.45 12.45
C GLU A 191 -7.82 0.47 12.50
N ASP A 192 -7.27 0.66 13.68
CA ASP A 192 -6.06 1.47 13.90
C ASP A 192 -4.86 0.53 14.05
N HIS A 193 -3.99 0.55 13.06
CA HIS A 193 -2.76 -0.25 12.99
C HIS A 193 -1.51 0.54 13.38
N SER A 194 -1.65 1.75 13.93
CA SER A 194 -0.52 2.65 14.22
C SER A 194 0.54 2.01 15.10
N GLN A 195 0.12 1.19 16.10
CA GLN A 195 1.07 0.56 17.04
C GLN A 195 1.86 -0.58 16.39
N SER A 196 1.23 -1.43 15.57
CA SER A 196 1.92 -2.50 14.85
C SER A 196 2.87 -1.91 13.82
N HIS A 197 2.42 -0.90 13.07
CA HIS A 197 3.25 -0.21 12.09
C HIS A 197 4.44 0.54 12.72
N LEU A 198 4.27 1.15 13.91
CA LEU A 198 5.38 1.72 14.68
C LEU A 198 6.44 0.66 15.02
N THR A 199 5.98 -0.53 15.41
CA THR A 199 6.88 -1.65 15.72
C THR A 199 7.70 -2.06 14.51
N VAL A 200 7.04 -2.23 13.35
CA VAL A 200 7.71 -2.58 12.09
C VAL A 200 8.63 -1.46 11.61
N ALA A 201 8.20 -0.19 11.68
CA ALA A 201 9.03 0.95 11.30
C ALA A 201 10.35 1.00 12.08
N ASN A 202 10.30 0.76 13.41
CA ASN A 202 11.51 0.69 14.24
C ASN A 202 12.40 -0.50 13.85
N ALA A 203 11.82 -1.67 13.65
CA ALA A 203 12.57 -2.86 13.25
C ALA A 203 13.25 -2.68 11.87
N LEU A 204 12.59 -1.99 10.93
CA LEU A 204 13.17 -1.66 9.62
C LEU A 204 14.36 -0.70 9.75
N ILE A 205 14.28 0.32 10.62
CA ILE A 205 15.41 1.23 10.89
C ILE A 205 16.62 0.43 11.39
N GLU A 206 16.41 -0.47 12.35
CA GLU A 206 17.47 -1.31 12.91
C GLU A 206 18.05 -2.26 11.86
N ALA A 207 17.21 -2.91 11.06
CA ALA A 207 17.61 -3.83 10.02
C ALA A 207 18.42 -3.13 8.90
N PHE A 208 17.96 -1.95 8.44
CA PHE A 208 18.69 -1.17 7.43
C PHE A 208 20.03 -0.67 7.96
N ALA A 209 20.09 -0.23 9.23
CA ALA A 209 21.34 0.19 9.85
C ALA A 209 22.32 -0.99 10.02
N ALA A 210 21.83 -2.18 10.36
CA ALA A 210 22.67 -3.38 10.53
C ALA A 210 23.28 -3.86 9.20
N ASP A 211 22.58 -3.74 8.06
CA ASP A 211 23.05 -4.15 6.72
C ASP A 211 23.48 -2.95 5.85
N ALA A 212 23.77 -1.80 6.47
CA ALA A 212 23.99 -0.51 5.81
C ALA A 212 25.04 -0.58 4.68
N THR A 213 26.19 -1.24 4.94
CA THR A 213 27.26 -1.37 3.94
C THR A 213 26.81 -2.12 2.68
N ALA A 214 26.05 -3.20 2.85
CA ALA A 214 25.56 -3.99 1.72
C ALA A 214 24.46 -3.24 0.96
N ILE A 215 23.60 -2.52 1.67
CA ILE A 215 22.53 -1.70 1.07
C ILE A 215 23.16 -0.53 0.31
N ALA A 216 24.06 0.25 0.93
CA ALA A 216 24.73 1.37 0.29
C ALA A 216 25.51 0.96 -0.97
N GLY A 217 26.11 -0.25 -0.95
CA GLY A 217 26.80 -0.82 -2.11
C GLY A 217 25.88 -1.08 -3.31
N GLN A 218 24.55 -1.15 -3.12
CA GLN A 218 23.56 -1.41 -4.16
C GLN A 218 22.77 -0.17 -4.57
N ILE A 219 22.41 0.70 -3.61
CA ILE A 219 21.58 1.89 -3.88
C ILE A 219 22.34 3.22 -3.76
N GLY A 220 23.58 3.22 -3.22
CA GLY A 220 24.35 4.41 -2.90
C GLY A 220 24.12 4.91 -1.45
N ASP A 221 25.11 5.64 -0.93
CA ASP A 221 25.08 6.16 0.45
C ASP A 221 23.94 7.18 0.64
N GLU A 222 23.77 8.10 -0.30
CA GLU A 222 22.72 9.14 -0.25
C GLU A 222 21.31 8.54 -0.18
N ALA A 223 21.01 7.55 -1.03
CA ALA A 223 19.71 6.88 -1.03
C ALA A 223 19.45 6.08 0.27
N LEU A 224 20.51 5.51 0.87
CA LEU A 224 20.39 4.86 2.17
C LEU A 224 20.12 5.87 3.29
N GLU A 225 20.78 7.03 3.28
CA GLU A 225 20.56 8.11 4.26
C GLU A 225 19.11 8.63 4.17
N GLU A 226 18.61 8.88 2.97
CA GLU A 226 17.22 9.27 2.73
C GLU A 226 16.21 8.21 3.21
N LEU A 227 16.47 6.93 2.90
CA LEU A 227 15.64 5.80 3.35
C LEU A 227 15.56 5.76 4.89
N LEU A 228 16.69 5.87 5.57
CA LEU A 228 16.75 5.88 7.03
C LEU A 228 16.09 7.13 7.63
N ALA A 229 16.28 8.29 7.01
CA ALA A 229 15.67 9.55 7.46
C ALA A 229 14.14 9.49 7.35
N ALA A 230 13.61 8.98 6.24
CA ALA A 230 12.18 8.79 6.04
C ALA A 230 11.59 7.85 7.10
N HIS A 231 12.21 6.67 7.32
CA HIS A 231 11.70 5.70 8.30
C HIS A 231 11.75 6.23 9.74
N ARG A 232 12.79 6.98 10.11
CA ARG A 232 12.87 7.64 11.42
C ARG A 232 11.75 8.66 11.59
N LEU A 233 11.49 9.47 10.57
CA LEU A 233 10.44 10.46 10.61
C LEU A 233 9.05 9.82 10.74
N TRP A 234 8.78 8.75 9.98
CA TRP A 234 7.55 7.97 10.12
C TRP A 234 7.40 7.36 11.52
N SER A 235 8.48 6.78 12.08
CA SER A 235 8.48 6.25 13.44
C SER A 235 8.17 7.34 14.47
N ASP A 236 8.78 8.52 14.36
CA ASP A 236 8.53 9.64 15.27
C ASP A 236 7.08 10.11 15.16
N TRP A 237 6.55 10.31 13.96
CA TRP A 237 5.18 10.73 13.75
C TRP A 237 4.14 9.72 14.25
N LEU A 238 4.38 8.42 14.07
CA LEU A 238 3.52 7.37 14.63
C LEU A 238 3.55 7.37 16.16
N ARG A 239 4.74 7.52 16.75
CA ARG A 239 4.92 7.57 18.23
C ARG A 239 4.26 8.78 18.87
N GLU A 240 4.31 9.92 18.20
CA GLU A 240 3.75 11.19 18.67
C GLU A 240 2.25 11.32 18.36
N GLY A 241 1.68 10.40 17.60
CA GLY A 241 0.30 10.48 17.13
C GLY A 241 0.06 11.59 16.08
N ARG A 242 1.15 12.10 15.47
CA ARG A 242 1.08 13.05 14.35
C ARG A 242 0.46 12.44 13.11
N VAL A 243 0.73 11.16 12.90
CA VAL A 243 0.13 10.32 11.87
C VAL A 243 -0.42 9.06 12.51
N ARG A 244 -1.58 8.60 12.03
CA ARG A 244 -2.13 7.28 12.34
C ARG A 244 -2.24 6.45 11.07
N LYS A 245 -2.14 5.14 11.22
CA LYS A 245 -2.33 4.16 10.15
C LYS A 245 -3.69 3.50 10.33
N ILE A 246 -4.64 3.87 9.48
CA ILE A 246 -6.02 3.39 9.58
C ILE A 246 -6.32 2.46 8.42
N ALA A 247 -6.71 1.22 8.71
CA ALA A 247 -7.22 0.28 7.72
C ALA A 247 -8.75 0.43 7.60
N LEU A 248 -9.24 0.45 6.39
CA LEU A 248 -10.66 0.66 6.08
C LEU A 248 -11.16 -0.37 5.06
N VAL A 249 -12.38 -0.84 5.27
CA VAL A 249 -13.16 -1.55 4.25
C VAL A 249 -14.47 -0.80 4.06
N ALA A 250 -14.73 -0.34 2.84
CA ALA A 250 -15.96 0.33 2.45
C ALA A 250 -16.68 -0.48 1.36
N GLU A 251 -17.98 -0.59 1.44
CA GLU A 251 -18.84 -1.34 0.52
C GLU A 251 -19.69 -0.40 -0.32
N LYS A 252 -19.69 -0.60 -1.62
CA LYS A 252 -20.52 0.15 -2.54
C LYS A 252 -22.00 -0.21 -2.32
N ALA A 253 -22.83 0.82 -2.08
CA ALA A 253 -24.25 0.64 -1.92
C ALA A 253 -24.84 -0.14 -3.11
N GLU A 254 -25.79 -1.03 -2.82
CA GLU A 254 -26.59 -1.67 -3.86
C GLU A 254 -27.46 -0.61 -4.54
N THR A 255 -27.56 -0.66 -5.86
CA THR A 255 -28.49 0.21 -6.57
C THR A 255 -29.91 -0.22 -6.17
N PRO A 256 -30.74 0.69 -5.62
CA PRO A 256 -32.15 0.33 -5.37
C PRO A 256 -32.77 -0.12 -6.68
N GLY A 257 -33.32 -1.35 -6.68
CA GLY A 257 -34.01 -1.94 -7.82
C GLY A 257 -35.32 -1.20 -8.16
#